data_fa1564eccee45dcaf4e45203f0ffcd08
#
_entry.id   fa1564eccee45dcaf4e45203f0ffcd08
#
_cell.length_a   1.000
_cell.length_b   1.000
_cell.length_c   1.000
_cell.angle_alpha   90.00
_cell.angle_beta   90.00
_cell.angle_gamma   90.00
#
_symmetry.space_group_name_H-M   'P 1'
#
loop_
_entity.id
_entity.type
_entity.pdbx_description
1 polymer ?
#
loop_
_entity_poly.entity_id
_entity_poly.type
_entity_poly.pdbx_seq_one_letter_code
_entity_poly.pdbx_strand_id
1 'polypeptide(L)'
;MAARAPKTALAEAKPETIYQRLGVPQRINAAGTLTRLGGSLMAPEVLLAMAQAAEASVDISELQSAASRVIAACTGAQAGIVTSGAAAGLTLATAACLAGWDVLRMAALPDTRAMPHRVLMARTHRNSYDHAVRLAGAEIVDIGHNDRGTGAGVRGLEAWEIEAAIDARSAAFLFVATPDTLADLPMVMATAHQHGLPVIVDAAAQLPPRSN
;
A
#
# COMPACT_ATOMS: atom_id res chain seq x y z
N MET A 1 21.84 23.62 -65.77
CA MET A 1 21.01 23.55 -64.52
C MET A 1 21.49 22.38 -63.70
N ALA A 2 22.23 22.68 -62.63
CA ALA A 2 22.76 21.66 -61.72
C ALA A 2 21.75 21.45 -60.56
N ALA A 3 21.21 20.25 -60.46
CA ALA A 3 20.29 19.87 -59.36
C ALA A 3 21.06 19.75 -58.04
N ARG A 4 20.67 20.57 -57.05
CA ARG A 4 21.21 20.58 -55.67
C ARG A 4 20.58 19.41 -54.91
N ALA A 5 21.40 18.43 -54.51
CA ALA A 5 20.96 17.31 -53.67
C ALA A 5 20.44 17.82 -52.32
N PRO A 6 19.39 17.21 -51.75
CA PRO A 6 18.88 17.59 -50.45
C PRO A 6 19.90 17.26 -49.35
N LYS A 7 20.22 18.23 -48.48
CA LYS A 7 20.97 18.02 -47.27
C LYS A 7 20.12 17.15 -46.32
N THR A 8 20.50 15.89 -46.15
CA THR A 8 19.97 15.02 -45.10
C THR A 8 20.37 15.65 -43.78
N ALA A 9 19.40 16.18 -43.04
CA ALA A 9 19.63 16.64 -41.66
C ALA A 9 20.04 15.42 -40.84
N LEU A 10 21.26 15.42 -40.36
CA LEU A 10 21.72 14.47 -39.34
C LEU A 10 20.82 14.65 -38.11
N ALA A 11 19.98 13.67 -37.81
CA ALA A 11 19.23 13.65 -36.56
C ALA A 11 20.24 13.69 -35.43
N GLU A 12 20.19 14.71 -34.59
CA GLU A 12 21.00 14.81 -33.40
C GLU A 12 20.75 13.56 -32.57
N ALA A 13 21.81 12.78 -32.33
CA ALA A 13 21.72 11.59 -31.52
C ALA A 13 21.25 11.98 -30.10
N LYS A 14 20.12 11.44 -29.67
CA LYS A 14 19.63 11.67 -28.29
C LYS A 14 20.74 11.27 -27.31
N PRO A 15 20.96 12.06 -26.26
CA PRO A 15 21.98 11.75 -25.26
C PRO A 15 21.72 10.37 -24.65
N GLU A 16 22.79 9.62 -24.43
CA GLU A 16 22.74 8.29 -23.86
C GLU A 16 22.08 8.32 -22.46
N THR A 17 21.07 7.49 -22.27
CA THR A 17 20.35 7.41 -20.98
C THR A 17 21.20 6.70 -19.92
N ILE A 18 20.88 6.95 -18.65
CA ILE A 18 21.55 6.25 -17.52
C ILE A 18 21.41 4.72 -17.65
N TYR A 19 20.27 4.22 -18.13
CA TYR A 19 20.06 2.78 -18.32
C TYR A 19 20.92 2.20 -19.43
N GLN A 20 21.13 2.93 -20.52
CA GLN A 20 22.05 2.52 -21.59
C GLN A 20 23.48 2.42 -21.07
N ARG A 21 23.93 3.42 -20.28
CA ARG A 21 25.26 3.41 -19.66
C ARG A 21 25.45 2.24 -18.68
N LEU A 22 24.37 1.80 -18.01
CA LEU A 22 24.37 0.65 -17.10
C LEU A 22 24.13 -0.70 -17.80
N GLY A 23 23.92 -0.71 -19.12
CA GLY A 23 23.61 -1.93 -19.87
C GLY A 23 22.22 -2.53 -19.54
N VAL A 24 21.30 -1.73 -18.99
CA VAL A 24 19.97 -2.17 -18.61
C VAL A 24 18.97 -1.86 -19.74
N PRO A 25 18.32 -2.88 -20.32
CA PRO A 25 17.34 -2.64 -21.38
C PRO A 25 16.07 -1.99 -20.84
N GLN A 26 15.66 -0.91 -21.44
CA GLN A 26 14.37 -0.26 -21.12
C GLN A 26 13.20 -1.12 -21.58
N ARG A 27 12.11 -1.09 -20.82
CA ARG A 27 10.87 -1.83 -21.09
C ARG A 27 9.71 -0.86 -21.26
N ILE A 28 8.75 -1.22 -22.10
CA ILE A 28 7.44 -0.56 -22.15
C ILE A 28 6.59 -1.18 -21.04
N ASN A 29 6.26 -0.38 -20.03
CA ASN A 29 5.40 -0.83 -18.93
C ASN A 29 3.92 -0.69 -19.33
N ALA A 30 3.30 -1.79 -19.75
CA ALA A 30 1.86 -1.88 -20.03
C ALA A 30 1.07 -2.44 -18.82
N ALA A 31 1.73 -2.67 -17.67
CA ALA A 31 1.12 -3.22 -16.47
C ALA A 31 0.82 -2.14 -15.40
N GLY A 32 0.83 -0.86 -15.77
CA GLY A 32 0.49 0.26 -14.88
C GLY A 32 1.45 0.39 -13.70
N THR A 33 0.94 0.25 -12.48
CA THR A 33 1.68 0.50 -11.23
C THR A 33 2.58 -0.65 -10.77
N LEU A 34 2.90 -1.62 -11.65
CA LEU A 34 3.69 -2.79 -11.28
C LEU A 34 5.10 -2.43 -10.80
N THR A 35 5.37 -2.60 -9.51
CA THR A 35 6.59 -2.19 -8.82
C THR A 35 7.87 -2.75 -9.44
N ARG A 36 7.89 -4.02 -9.87
CA ARG A 36 9.09 -4.63 -10.50
C ARG A 36 9.47 -4.03 -11.85
N LEU A 37 8.59 -3.20 -12.44
CA LEU A 37 8.85 -2.40 -13.65
C LEU A 37 9.05 -0.91 -13.33
N GLY A 38 9.23 -0.56 -12.05
CA GLY A 38 9.43 0.82 -11.60
C GLY A 38 8.13 1.59 -11.35
N GLY A 39 6.95 0.93 -11.50
CA GLY A 39 5.66 1.59 -11.35
C GLY A 39 5.33 2.51 -12.53
N SER A 40 4.47 3.49 -12.30
CA SER A 40 4.14 4.52 -13.28
C SER A 40 5.27 5.52 -13.44
N LEU A 41 5.41 6.08 -14.64
CA LEU A 41 6.34 7.19 -14.87
C LEU A 41 5.90 8.41 -14.05
N MET A 42 6.87 9.10 -13.46
CA MET A 42 6.60 10.31 -12.68
C MET A 42 6.25 11.47 -13.59
N ALA A 43 5.30 12.29 -13.18
CA ALA A 43 4.99 13.54 -13.84
C ALA A 43 6.19 14.51 -13.75
N PRO A 44 6.38 15.39 -14.76
CA PRO A 44 7.50 16.33 -14.77
C PRO A 44 7.59 17.20 -13.52
N GLU A 45 6.44 17.60 -12.96
CA GLU A 45 6.35 18.41 -11.76
C GLU A 45 6.89 17.68 -10.52
N VAL A 46 6.68 16.35 -10.45
CA VAL A 46 7.21 15.51 -9.37
C VAL A 46 8.73 15.40 -9.49
N LEU A 47 9.24 15.19 -10.69
CA LEU A 47 10.69 15.14 -10.93
C LEU A 47 11.39 16.46 -10.58
N LEU A 48 10.76 17.59 -10.92
CA LEU A 48 11.26 18.91 -10.56
C LEU A 48 11.28 19.10 -9.04
N ALA A 49 10.21 18.76 -8.36
CA ALA A 49 10.13 18.84 -6.89
C ALA A 49 11.18 17.97 -6.19
N MET A 50 11.44 16.77 -6.70
CA MET A 50 12.49 15.88 -6.18
C MET A 50 13.88 16.48 -6.37
N ALA A 51 14.15 17.08 -7.55
CA ALA A 51 15.42 17.75 -7.82
C ALA A 51 15.64 18.93 -6.86
N GLN A 52 14.64 19.78 -6.67
CA GLN A 52 14.70 20.90 -5.71
C GLN A 52 14.90 20.43 -4.27
N ALA A 53 14.19 19.39 -3.86
CA ALA A 53 14.30 18.84 -2.52
C ALA A 53 15.70 18.26 -2.24
N ALA A 54 16.38 17.74 -3.25
CA ALA A 54 17.73 17.17 -3.12
C ALA A 54 18.82 18.25 -2.85
N GLU A 55 18.51 19.52 -3.07
CA GLU A 55 19.45 20.64 -2.87
C GLU A 55 19.40 21.22 -1.44
N ALA A 56 18.50 20.75 -0.58
CA ALA A 56 18.30 21.29 0.77
C ALA A 56 18.17 20.21 1.83
N SER A 57 18.60 20.48 3.04
CA SER A 57 18.36 19.66 4.21
C SER A 57 17.20 20.25 5.02
N VAL A 58 16.27 19.38 5.44
CA VAL A 58 15.10 19.76 6.26
C VAL A 58 14.91 18.75 7.40
N ASP A 59 14.20 19.15 8.44
CA ASP A 59 13.77 18.22 9.47
C ASP A 59 12.69 17.29 8.90
N ILE A 60 12.91 15.99 8.99
CA ILE A 60 12.02 14.97 8.42
C ILE A 60 10.67 14.94 9.15
N SER A 61 10.63 15.23 10.45
CA SER A 61 9.38 15.26 11.21
C SER A 61 8.50 16.45 10.81
N GLU A 62 9.10 17.60 10.52
CA GLU A 62 8.42 18.78 9.99
C GLU A 62 7.90 18.52 8.57
N LEU A 63 8.70 17.85 7.73
CA LEU A 63 8.29 17.46 6.38
C LEU A 63 7.13 16.46 6.40
N GLN A 64 7.18 15.44 7.27
CA GLN A 64 6.07 14.49 7.44
C GLN A 64 4.80 15.19 7.95
N SER A 65 4.94 16.15 8.87
CA SER A 65 3.81 16.94 9.36
C SER A 65 3.18 17.78 8.24
N ALA A 66 4.00 18.37 7.37
CA ALA A 66 3.51 19.10 6.20
C ALA A 66 2.80 18.17 5.21
N ALA A 67 3.40 17.02 4.90
CA ALA A 67 2.79 16.00 4.03
C ALA A 67 1.46 15.48 4.60
N SER A 68 1.38 15.26 5.92
CA SER A 68 0.15 14.85 6.61
C SER A 68 -1.00 15.82 6.37
N ARG A 69 -0.74 17.13 6.47
CA ARG A 69 -1.77 18.15 6.20
C ARG A 69 -2.27 18.11 4.75
N VAL A 70 -1.36 17.92 3.80
CA VAL A 70 -1.74 17.82 2.37
C VAL A 70 -2.57 16.56 2.12
N ILE A 71 -2.16 15.42 2.66
CA ILE A 71 -2.90 14.16 2.52
C ILE A 71 -4.29 14.30 3.13
N ALA A 72 -4.40 14.82 4.35
CA ALA A 72 -5.67 15.03 5.03
C ALA A 72 -6.61 15.92 4.21
N ALA A 73 -6.10 17.03 3.67
CA ALA A 73 -6.88 17.94 2.84
C ALA A 73 -7.37 17.31 1.52
N CYS A 74 -6.57 16.42 0.93
CA CYS A 74 -6.91 15.77 -0.33
C CYS A 74 -7.86 14.58 -0.18
N THR A 75 -7.82 13.89 0.97
CA THR A 75 -8.52 12.62 1.18
C THR A 75 -9.70 12.73 2.12
N GLY A 76 -9.78 13.79 2.93
CA GLY A 76 -10.74 13.92 4.03
C GLY A 76 -10.36 13.10 5.28
N ALA A 77 -9.19 12.46 5.30
CA ALA A 77 -8.69 11.75 6.46
C ALA A 77 -8.25 12.71 7.58
N GLN A 78 -8.18 12.23 8.82
CA GLN A 78 -7.70 13.02 9.95
C GLN A 78 -6.21 13.36 9.86
N ALA A 79 -5.41 12.46 9.30
CA ALA A 79 -3.97 12.60 9.15
C ALA A 79 -3.45 11.69 8.02
N GLY A 80 -2.20 11.89 7.64
CA GLY A 80 -1.51 11.03 6.68
C GLY A 80 -0.04 10.86 7.03
N ILE A 81 0.58 9.83 6.48
CA ILE A 81 2.02 9.59 6.59
C ILE A 81 2.55 9.13 5.24
N VAL A 82 3.71 9.62 4.86
CA VAL A 82 4.42 9.14 3.66
C VAL A 82 5.39 8.03 4.06
N THR A 83 5.33 6.92 3.34
CA THR A 83 6.18 5.75 3.57
C THR A 83 6.90 5.34 2.28
N SER A 84 7.83 4.40 2.37
CA SER A 84 8.55 3.86 1.21
C SER A 84 7.72 2.89 0.34
N GLY A 85 6.41 2.94 0.45
CA GLY A 85 5.44 2.16 -0.32
C GLY A 85 4.41 1.47 0.55
N ALA A 86 3.39 0.85 -0.09
CA ALA A 86 2.25 0.23 0.60
C ALA A 86 2.66 -0.85 1.62
N ALA A 87 3.67 -1.66 1.31
CA ALA A 87 4.15 -2.68 2.26
C ALA A 87 4.69 -2.05 3.56
N ALA A 88 5.46 -0.96 3.46
CA ALA A 88 5.91 -0.23 4.64
C ALA A 88 4.72 0.42 5.39
N GLY A 89 3.74 0.94 4.65
CA GLY A 89 2.48 1.45 5.21
C GLY A 89 1.73 0.37 6.00
N LEU A 90 1.58 -0.83 5.45
CA LEU A 90 0.95 -1.96 6.13
C LEU A 90 1.70 -2.36 7.41
N THR A 91 3.04 -2.42 7.36
CA THR A 91 3.85 -2.73 8.56
C THR A 91 3.62 -1.68 9.65
N LEU A 92 3.67 -0.39 9.30
CA LEU A 92 3.49 0.70 10.27
C LEU A 92 2.05 0.77 10.81
N ALA A 93 1.03 0.60 9.96
CA ALA A 93 -0.36 0.55 10.38
C ALA A 93 -0.61 -0.62 11.33
N THR A 94 -0.07 -1.81 11.00
CA THR A 94 -0.14 -2.97 11.88
C THR A 94 0.55 -2.69 13.22
N ALA A 95 1.78 -2.18 13.21
CA ALA A 95 2.51 -1.83 14.44
C ALA A 95 1.73 -0.85 15.31
N ALA A 96 1.09 0.15 14.70
CA ALA A 96 0.24 1.10 15.41
C ALA A 96 -1.00 0.43 16.05
N CYS A 97 -1.63 -0.53 15.36
CA CYS A 97 -2.75 -1.30 15.93
C CYS A 97 -2.32 -2.20 17.09
N LEU A 98 -1.10 -2.76 17.04
CA LEU A 98 -0.56 -3.62 18.09
C LEU A 98 -0.15 -2.84 19.34
N ALA A 99 0.60 -1.77 19.16
CA ALA A 99 1.22 -1.03 20.24
C ALA A 99 0.37 0.14 20.75
N GLY A 100 -0.46 0.74 19.90
CA GLY A 100 -1.15 1.99 20.21
C GLY A 100 -0.14 3.09 20.57
N TRP A 101 -0.44 3.84 21.65
CA TRP A 101 0.44 4.88 22.20
C TRP A 101 1.26 4.39 23.40
N ASP A 102 1.38 3.08 23.59
CA ASP A 102 2.16 2.50 24.69
C ASP A 102 3.63 2.38 24.30
N VAL A 103 4.49 3.18 24.90
CA VAL A 103 5.93 3.24 24.62
C VAL A 103 6.63 1.89 24.88
N LEU A 104 6.20 1.14 25.88
CA LEU A 104 6.78 -0.17 26.19
C LEU A 104 6.44 -1.19 25.11
N ARG A 105 5.18 -1.17 24.62
CA ARG A 105 4.76 -2.01 23.49
C ARG A 105 5.49 -1.63 22.20
N MET A 106 5.64 -0.33 21.93
CA MET A 106 6.41 0.16 20.78
C MET A 106 7.87 -0.33 20.81
N ALA A 107 8.51 -0.24 21.99
CA ALA A 107 9.89 -0.69 22.15
C ALA A 107 10.05 -2.21 22.07
N ALA A 108 8.99 -2.98 22.38
CA ALA A 108 9.02 -4.44 22.33
C ALA A 108 8.87 -4.99 20.90
N LEU A 109 8.26 -4.24 19.98
CA LEU A 109 8.04 -4.72 18.59
C LEU A 109 9.35 -5.18 17.94
N PRO A 110 9.35 -6.28 17.19
CA PRO A 110 8.21 -7.14 16.80
C PRO A 110 7.89 -8.26 17.81
N ASP A 111 8.40 -8.24 19.04
CA ASP A 111 8.01 -9.20 20.08
C ASP A 111 6.63 -8.80 20.67
N THR A 112 5.60 -9.50 20.25
CA THR A 112 4.20 -9.20 20.56
C THR A 112 3.57 -10.15 21.58
N ARG A 113 4.36 -11.02 22.21
CA ARG A 113 3.87 -12.07 23.14
C ARG A 113 3.07 -11.51 24.33
N ALA A 114 3.35 -10.28 24.74
CA ALA A 114 2.70 -9.63 25.88
C ALA A 114 1.56 -8.66 25.50
N MET A 115 1.12 -8.64 24.22
CA MET A 115 0.08 -7.73 23.76
C MET A 115 -0.87 -8.42 22.77
N PRO A 116 -2.09 -7.88 22.53
CA PRO A 116 -2.93 -8.31 21.43
C PRO A 116 -2.16 -8.20 20.11
N HIS A 117 -2.13 -9.27 19.33
CA HIS A 117 -1.28 -9.34 18.12
C HIS A 117 -1.92 -10.11 16.97
N ARG A 118 -3.19 -10.49 17.09
CA ARG A 118 -3.90 -11.16 16.02
C ARG A 118 -4.53 -10.14 15.07
N VAL A 119 -4.22 -10.27 13.80
CA VAL A 119 -4.83 -9.51 12.72
C VAL A 119 -5.74 -10.46 11.94
N LEU A 120 -7.04 -10.19 12.00
CA LEU A 120 -8.06 -10.97 11.31
C LEU A 120 -8.05 -10.59 9.83
N MET A 121 -8.19 -11.57 8.95
CA MET A 121 -8.18 -11.34 7.51
C MET A 121 -9.03 -12.39 6.79
N ALA A 122 -9.84 -11.97 5.83
CA ALA A 122 -10.54 -12.92 4.99
C ALA A 122 -9.55 -13.81 4.24
N ARG A 123 -9.75 -15.11 4.24
CA ARG A 123 -8.87 -16.07 3.55
C ARG A 123 -8.73 -15.78 2.06
N THR A 124 -9.78 -15.24 1.44
CA THR A 124 -9.79 -14.83 0.04
C THR A 124 -8.92 -13.60 -0.24
N HIS A 125 -8.56 -12.82 0.79
CA HIS A 125 -7.70 -11.64 0.70
C HIS A 125 -6.21 -11.96 0.83
N ARG A 126 -5.84 -13.21 1.19
CA ARG A 126 -4.44 -13.62 1.41
C ARG A 126 -3.60 -13.42 0.15
N ASN A 127 -2.44 -12.79 0.34
CA ASN A 127 -1.52 -12.49 -0.75
C ASN A 127 -0.07 -12.41 -0.25
N SER A 128 0.88 -12.13 -1.15
CA SER A 128 2.31 -12.06 -0.80
C SER A 128 2.66 -10.89 0.15
N TYR A 129 1.82 -9.86 0.26
CA TYR A 129 2.04 -8.73 1.15
C TYR A 129 1.68 -9.02 2.62
N ASP A 130 1.14 -10.19 2.93
CA ASP A 130 0.96 -10.70 4.29
C ASP A 130 2.26 -10.63 5.11
N HIS A 131 3.41 -10.69 4.44
CA HIS A 131 4.71 -10.53 5.08
C HIS A 131 4.86 -9.17 5.78
N ALA A 132 4.29 -8.10 5.24
CA ALA A 132 4.35 -6.77 5.84
C ALA A 132 3.67 -6.73 7.22
N VAL A 133 2.54 -7.43 7.36
CA VAL A 133 1.81 -7.57 8.63
C VAL A 133 2.62 -8.39 9.63
N ARG A 134 3.18 -9.51 9.20
CA ARG A 134 4.03 -10.37 10.05
C ARG A 134 5.33 -9.71 10.49
N LEU A 135 5.89 -8.81 9.68
CA LEU A 135 7.09 -8.03 10.05
C LEU A 135 6.86 -7.15 11.29
N ALA A 136 5.64 -6.66 11.51
CA ALA A 136 5.28 -5.96 12.73
C ALA A 136 5.13 -6.87 13.96
N GLY A 137 5.20 -8.20 13.79
CA GLY A 137 5.03 -9.18 14.86
C GLY A 137 3.61 -9.74 14.96
N ALA A 138 2.71 -9.46 14.01
CA ALA A 138 1.34 -9.95 14.06
C ALA A 138 1.21 -11.41 13.61
N GLU A 139 0.27 -12.11 14.23
CA GLU A 139 -0.29 -13.39 13.77
C GLU A 139 -1.49 -13.09 12.87
N ILE A 140 -1.52 -13.62 11.65
CA ILE A 140 -2.69 -13.50 10.78
C ILE A 140 -3.64 -14.66 11.07
N VAL A 141 -4.89 -14.32 11.34
CA VAL A 141 -5.98 -15.28 11.55
C VAL A 141 -6.89 -15.27 10.33
N ASP A 142 -6.93 -16.39 9.62
CA ASP A 142 -7.78 -16.58 8.45
C ASP A 142 -9.25 -16.73 8.86
N ILE A 143 -10.12 -15.95 8.21
CA ILE A 143 -11.58 -16.01 8.38
C ILE A 143 -12.23 -16.39 7.07
N GLY A 144 -13.37 -17.04 7.17
CA GLY A 144 -14.21 -17.40 6.04
C GLY A 144 -13.75 -18.64 5.30
N HIS A 145 -14.53 -18.99 4.30
CA HIS A 145 -14.39 -20.23 3.54
C HIS A 145 -13.94 -19.94 2.11
N ASN A 146 -12.92 -20.63 1.66
CA ASN A 146 -12.50 -20.61 0.26
C ASN A 146 -12.68 -22.01 -0.34
N ASP A 147 -13.92 -22.37 -0.63
CA ASP A 147 -14.25 -23.66 -1.21
C ASP A 147 -14.43 -23.57 -2.72
N ARG A 148 -13.34 -23.63 -3.44
CA ARG A 148 -13.35 -23.77 -4.90
C ARG A 148 -13.58 -25.20 -5.35
N GLY A 149 -13.45 -26.19 -4.44
CA GLY A 149 -13.46 -27.62 -4.75
C GLY A 149 -14.85 -28.18 -4.97
N THR A 150 -15.87 -27.63 -4.32
CA THR A 150 -17.26 -28.14 -4.40
C THR A 150 -18.10 -27.49 -5.50
N GLY A 151 -17.54 -26.53 -6.25
CA GLY A 151 -18.28 -25.81 -7.30
C GLY A 151 -19.30 -24.80 -6.76
N ALA A 152 -19.39 -24.61 -5.46
CA ALA A 152 -20.26 -23.62 -4.81
C ALA A 152 -19.78 -22.17 -4.97
N GLY A 153 -18.60 -21.98 -5.57
CA GLY A 153 -17.97 -20.67 -5.71
C GLY A 153 -17.30 -20.19 -4.42
N VAL A 154 -16.66 -19.02 -4.51
CA VAL A 154 -16.10 -18.33 -3.34
C VAL A 154 -17.21 -17.45 -2.78
N ARG A 155 -17.68 -17.77 -1.58
CA ARG A 155 -18.62 -16.96 -0.83
C ARG A 155 -17.88 -15.74 -0.23
N GLY A 156 -18.52 -14.57 -0.23
CA GLY A 156 -18.05 -13.40 0.54
C GLY A 156 -18.01 -13.70 2.04
N LEU A 157 -17.38 -12.79 2.79
CA LEU A 157 -17.29 -12.87 4.24
C LEU A 157 -18.63 -12.48 4.87
N GLU A 158 -19.03 -13.16 5.96
CA GLU A 158 -20.22 -12.83 6.73
C GLU A 158 -19.86 -12.28 8.13
N ALA A 159 -20.71 -11.43 8.69
CA ALA A 159 -20.49 -10.77 9.97
C ALA A 159 -20.22 -11.78 11.11
N TRP A 160 -21.01 -12.85 11.20
CA TRP A 160 -20.85 -13.87 12.23
C TRP A 160 -19.49 -14.60 12.18
N GLU A 161 -18.86 -14.69 11.00
CA GLU A 161 -17.53 -15.30 10.83
C GLU A 161 -16.45 -14.40 11.45
N ILE A 162 -16.61 -13.08 11.33
CA ILE A 162 -15.74 -12.09 11.96
C ILE A 162 -15.94 -12.16 13.48
N GLU A 163 -17.19 -12.10 13.95
CA GLU A 163 -17.54 -12.14 15.37
C GLU A 163 -16.99 -13.40 16.05
N ALA A 164 -17.13 -14.55 15.42
CA ALA A 164 -16.64 -15.83 15.95
C ALA A 164 -15.11 -15.91 16.04
N ALA A 165 -14.38 -15.11 15.25
CA ALA A 165 -12.92 -15.12 15.24
C ALA A 165 -12.29 -14.09 16.20
N ILE A 166 -13.09 -13.13 16.69
CA ILE A 166 -12.61 -12.08 17.60
C ILE A 166 -12.39 -12.68 18.99
N ASP A 167 -11.19 -12.45 19.54
CA ASP A 167 -10.83 -12.80 20.91
C ASP A 167 -10.02 -11.67 21.57
N ALA A 168 -9.62 -11.88 22.83
CA ALA A 168 -8.82 -10.91 23.61
C ALA A 168 -7.44 -10.62 23.02
N ARG A 169 -6.98 -11.40 22.05
CA ARG A 169 -5.69 -11.21 21.34
C ARG A 169 -5.88 -10.50 20.00
N SER A 170 -7.10 -10.23 19.58
CA SER A 170 -7.40 -9.52 18.34
C SER A 170 -7.00 -8.05 18.45
N ALA A 171 -6.25 -7.56 17.47
CA ALA A 171 -5.70 -6.21 17.44
C ALA A 171 -6.23 -5.37 16.28
N ALA A 172 -6.55 -5.99 15.15
CA ALA A 172 -7.06 -5.31 13.96
C ALA A 172 -7.74 -6.30 13.00
N PHE A 173 -8.48 -5.76 12.04
CA PHE A 173 -8.89 -6.45 10.82
C PHE A 173 -8.11 -5.89 9.64
N LEU A 174 -7.55 -6.74 8.76
CA LEU A 174 -6.94 -6.35 7.50
C LEU A 174 -7.88 -6.69 6.34
N PHE A 175 -8.24 -5.67 5.59
CA PHE A 175 -9.08 -5.77 4.39
C PHE A 175 -8.27 -5.40 3.15
N VAL A 176 -8.27 -6.24 2.11
CA VAL A 176 -7.66 -5.92 0.82
C VAL A 176 -8.75 -5.48 -0.14
N ALA A 177 -8.71 -4.21 -0.53
CA ALA A 177 -9.68 -3.61 -1.43
C ALA A 177 -9.38 -4.00 -2.88
N THR A 178 -10.34 -4.66 -3.51
CA THR A 178 -10.36 -4.95 -4.95
C THR A 178 -11.79 -4.72 -5.46
N PRO A 179 -12.02 -4.61 -6.78
CA PRO A 179 -13.38 -4.53 -7.29
C PRO A 179 -14.31 -5.64 -6.79
N ASP A 180 -13.76 -6.84 -6.56
CA ASP A 180 -14.54 -8.02 -6.14
C ASP A 180 -14.83 -8.04 -4.63
N THR A 181 -14.05 -7.31 -3.82
CA THR A 181 -14.15 -7.32 -2.36
C THR A 181 -14.80 -6.08 -1.77
N LEU A 182 -14.83 -4.97 -2.50
CA LEU A 182 -15.31 -3.67 -1.98
C LEU A 182 -16.75 -3.72 -1.44
N ALA A 183 -17.60 -4.59 -1.98
CA ALA A 183 -18.97 -4.74 -1.49
C ALA A 183 -19.06 -5.20 -0.03
N ASP A 184 -18.07 -5.93 0.46
CA ASP A 184 -18.02 -6.46 1.83
C ASP A 184 -17.49 -5.44 2.84
N LEU A 185 -16.80 -4.39 2.39
CA LEU A 185 -16.11 -3.43 3.28
C LEU A 185 -17.03 -2.76 4.30
N PRO A 186 -18.23 -2.28 3.96
CA PRO A 186 -19.12 -1.65 4.94
C PRO A 186 -19.52 -2.60 6.08
N MET A 187 -19.81 -3.86 5.76
CA MET A 187 -20.15 -4.89 6.75
C MET A 187 -18.94 -5.20 7.65
N VAL A 188 -17.75 -5.38 7.06
CA VAL A 188 -16.51 -5.63 7.80
C VAL A 188 -16.21 -4.48 8.77
N MET A 189 -16.30 -3.23 8.30
CA MET A 189 -16.08 -2.05 9.13
C MET A 189 -17.07 -1.98 10.28
N ALA A 190 -18.37 -2.17 10.01
CA ALA A 190 -19.41 -2.13 11.04
C ALA A 190 -19.15 -3.19 12.11
N THR A 191 -18.90 -4.44 11.72
CA THR A 191 -18.66 -5.55 12.65
C THR A 191 -17.38 -5.35 13.45
N ALA A 192 -16.26 -5.02 12.81
CA ALA A 192 -14.99 -4.81 13.52
C ALA A 192 -15.09 -3.65 14.52
N HIS A 193 -15.70 -2.52 14.14
CA HIS A 193 -15.84 -1.36 15.00
C HIS A 193 -16.78 -1.60 16.19
N GLN A 194 -17.84 -2.41 16.03
CA GLN A 194 -18.69 -2.83 17.17
C GLN A 194 -17.90 -3.55 18.26
N HIS A 195 -16.83 -4.22 17.89
CA HIS A 195 -15.91 -4.90 18.80
C HIS A 195 -14.66 -4.06 19.16
N GLY A 196 -14.62 -2.79 18.79
CA GLY A 196 -13.50 -1.89 19.07
C GLY A 196 -12.23 -2.19 18.27
N LEU A 197 -12.31 -3.00 17.21
CA LEU A 197 -11.16 -3.33 16.37
C LEU A 197 -11.01 -2.31 15.23
N PRO A 198 -9.82 -1.73 15.03
CA PRO A 198 -9.52 -0.93 13.86
C PRO A 198 -9.48 -1.80 12.60
N VAL A 199 -9.83 -1.19 11.46
CA VAL A 199 -9.74 -1.82 10.14
C VAL A 199 -8.62 -1.17 9.35
N ILE A 200 -7.65 -1.97 8.92
CA ILE A 200 -6.59 -1.58 7.98
C ILE A 200 -7.10 -1.92 6.59
N VAL A 201 -7.19 -0.94 5.70
CA VAL A 201 -7.60 -1.18 4.30
C VAL A 201 -6.39 -1.03 3.39
N ASP A 202 -5.98 -2.15 2.77
CA ASP A 202 -4.99 -2.12 1.69
C ASP A 202 -5.69 -1.77 0.37
N ALA A 203 -5.55 -0.53 -0.04
CA ALA A 203 -6.10 0.01 -1.29
C ALA A 203 -5.00 0.30 -2.33
N ALA A 204 -3.82 -0.29 -2.22
CA ALA A 204 -2.67 -0.01 -3.08
C ALA A 204 -2.95 -0.22 -4.57
N ALA A 205 -3.87 -1.13 -4.92
CA ALA A 205 -4.27 -1.40 -6.30
C ALA A 205 -5.45 -0.55 -6.80
N GLN A 206 -6.01 0.32 -5.94
CA GLN A 206 -7.23 1.08 -6.25
C GLN A 206 -6.97 2.50 -6.77
N LEU A 207 -5.78 3.04 -6.61
CA LEU A 207 -5.45 4.41 -7.01
C LEU A 207 -4.54 4.44 -8.25
N PRO A 208 -4.67 5.49 -9.09
CA PRO A 208 -5.88 6.25 -9.42
C PRO A 208 -6.84 5.41 -10.26
N PRO A 209 -8.13 5.77 -10.43
CA PRO A 209 -8.73 7.09 -10.25
C PRO A 209 -9.37 7.29 -8.86
N ARG A 210 -9.65 8.58 -8.49
CA ARG A 210 -10.28 8.94 -7.21
C ARG A 210 -11.74 8.49 -7.06
N SER A 211 -12.35 8.02 -8.14
CA SER A 211 -13.73 7.53 -8.20
C SER A 211 -13.91 6.09 -7.71
N ASN A 212 -12.85 5.46 -7.27
CA ASN A 212 -12.88 4.12 -6.74
C ASN A 212 -13.09 4.14 -5.22
#